data_c713441daf46b587ed3ab343e7b44333
#
_entry.id   c713441daf46b587ed3ab343e7b44333
#
_cell.length_a   1.000
_cell.length_b   1.000
_cell.length_c   1.000
_cell.angle_alpha   90.00
_cell.angle_beta   90.00
_cell.angle_gamma   90.00
#
_symmetry.space_group_name_H-M   'P 1'
#
loop_
_entity.id
_entity.type
_entity.pdbx_description
1 polymer ?
#
loop_
_entity_poly.entity_id
_entity_poly.type
_entity_poly.pdbx_seq_one_letter_code
_entity_poly.pdbx_strand_id
1 'polypeptide(L)'
;MRRSRKNNPNIPQHIDQAAIPAAVFFDHRGKGTWYTLHRDEAGRQRRQNIASCSATLAELHKIMEVRNGIDRESLNHLCEQYHDSARFKRLAPKTQESYTWSRDVLAKIPTKLGKPLGELAVRKFTPALIQRIIDRIADEGTPSKAAHALRYLRLVMQWGRNRGYLDSNPAMGIEAPVERKQRRLPSHDVMQRLIGRARELGQLKRGQKDAVPPHLSYVMELAYLCRLRGIEVVTLTDANELADGVLTNRRKG
;
A
#
# COMPACT_ATOMS: atom_id res chain seq x y z
N MET A 1 -14.64 -2.59 27.69
CA MET A 1 -15.27 -1.41 28.35
C MET A 1 -14.18 -0.45 28.82
N ARG A 2 -14.11 0.80 28.30
CA ARG A 2 -13.24 1.86 28.85
C ARG A 2 -13.81 2.30 30.19
N ARG A 3 -13.06 2.18 31.29
CA ARG A 3 -13.43 2.81 32.55
C ARG A 3 -13.55 4.32 32.34
N SER A 4 -14.69 4.91 32.69
CA SER A 4 -14.86 6.38 32.65
C SER A 4 -13.80 7.01 33.55
N ARG A 5 -13.07 8.01 33.04
CA ARG A 5 -12.13 8.79 33.85
C ARG A 5 -12.93 9.49 34.94
N LYS A 6 -12.50 9.37 36.20
CA LYS A 6 -13.04 10.20 37.27
C LYS A 6 -12.75 11.66 36.95
N ASN A 7 -13.75 12.53 37.13
CA ASN A 7 -13.58 13.96 36.94
C ASN A 7 -12.48 14.47 37.90
N ASN A 8 -11.42 15.08 37.35
CA ASN A 8 -10.31 15.61 38.13
C ASN A 8 -10.40 17.15 38.18
N PRO A 9 -10.74 17.75 39.33
CA PRO A 9 -10.95 19.20 39.44
C PRO A 9 -9.65 20.00 39.21
N ASN A 10 -8.49 19.39 39.27
CA ASN A 10 -7.20 20.05 39.10
C ASN A 10 -6.79 20.22 37.62
N ILE A 11 -7.53 19.64 36.69
CA ILE A 11 -7.23 19.79 35.25
C ILE A 11 -7.63 21.21 34.83
N PRO A 12 -6.77 21.90 34.02
CA PRO A 12 -7.07 23.24 33.52
C PRO A 12 -8.44 23.32 32.83
N GLN A 13 -9.23 24.37 33.12
CA GLN A 13 -10.59 24.53 32.60
C GLN A 13 -10.70 24.60 31.08
N HIS A 14 -9.62 24.98 30.39
CA HIS A 14 -9.59 25.05 28.93
C HIS A 14 -9.45 23.68 28.26
N ILE A 15 -9.32 22.59 29.04
CA ILE A 15 -9.16 21.22 28.52
C ILE A 15 -10.43 20.43 28.79
N ASP A 16 -11.06 19.94 27.75
CA ASP A 16 -12.13 18.94 27.86
C ASP A 16 -11.56 17.60 28.34
N GLN A 17 -11.89 17.23 29.58
CA GLN A 17 -11.38 16.01 30.22
C GLN A 17 -11.79 14.72 29.49
N ALA A 18 -12.95 14.72 28.85
CA ALA A 18 -13.44 13.55 28.10
C ALA A 18 -12.60 13.30 26.82
N ALA A 19 -12.04 14.38 26.26
CA ALA A 19 -11.26 14.34 25.03
C ALA A 19 -9.74 14.14 25.23
N ILE A 20 -9.26 14.06 26.50
CA ILE A 20 -7.82 13.84 26.78
C ILE A 20 -7.37 12.49 26.20
N PRO A 21 -6.22 12.43 25.46
CA PRO A 21 -5.70 11.18 24.91
C PRO A 21 -5.49 10.09 25.97
N ALA A 22 -5.63 8.83 25.56
CA ALA A 22 -5.35 7.70 26.45
C ALA A 22 -3.89 7.76 26.95
N ALA A 23 -3.65 7.33 28.20
CA ALA A 23 -2.34 7.32 28.86
C ALA A 23 -1.70 8.72 29.10
N VAL A 24 -2.43 9.81 28.93
CA VAL A 24 -2.02 11.16 29.35
C VAL A 24 -2.65 11.49 30.69
N PHE A 25 -1.82 11.96 31.64
CA PHE A 25 -2.22 12.29 33.00
C PHE A 25 -1.76 13.72 33.32
N PHE A 26 -2.45 14.37 34.25
CA PHE A 26 -2.11 15.71 34.71
C PHE A 26 -1.62 15.66 36.17
N ASP A 27 -0.49 16.32 36.44
CA ASP A 27 0.00 16.57 37.79
C ASP A 27 -0.11 18.07 38.07
N HIS A 28 -0.93 18.40 39.07
CA HIS A 28 -1.20 19.79 39.49
C HIS A 28 -0.11 20.40 40.36
N ARG A 29 0.87 19.61 40.80
CA ARG A 29 1.93 20.09 41.69
C ARG A 29 2.85 21.08 40.97
N GLY A 30 3.23 22.14 41.67
CA GLY A 30 4.06 23.19 41.12
C GLY A 30 3.35 24.00 40.03
N LYS A 31 3.97 24.13 38.84
CA LYS A 31 3.40 24.84 37.67
C LYS A 31 2.34 24.03 36.90
N GLY A 32 2.09 22.81 37.33
CA GLY A 32 1.26 21.87 36.58
C GLY A 32 1.93 21.30 35.33
N THR A 33 1.92 19.99 35.16
CA THR A 33 2.56 19.33 34.01
C THR A 33 1.73 18.14 33.52
N TRP A 34 1.66 17.99 32.20
CA TRP A 34 1.14 16.80 31.57
C TRP A 34 2.24 15.74 31.48
N TYR A 35 1.89 14.47 31.81
CA TYR A 35 2.84 13.39 31.78
C TYR A 35 2.21 12.10 31.26
N THR A 36 3.05 11.16 30.88
CA THR A 36 2.67 9.82 30.48
C THR A 36 3.57 8.80 31.19
N LEU A 37 3.10 7.57 31.30
CA LEU A 37 3.83 6.47 31.86
C LEU A 37 4.41 5.61 30.73
N HIS A 38 5.68 5.26 30.82
CA HIS A 38 6.33 4.28 29.95
C HIS A 38 7.02 3.21 30.81
N ARG A 39 7.27 2.06 30.24
CA ARG A 39 8.08 1.03 30.87
C ARG A 39 9.53 1.17 30.39
N ASP A 40 10.47 1.20 31.33
CA ASP A 40 11.89 1.14 31.00
C ASP A 40 12.30 -0.29 30.59
N GLU A 41 13.57 -0.47 30.18
CA GLU A 41 14.12 -1.79 29.77
C GLU A 41 14.04 -2.85 30.88
N ALA A 42 13.96 -2.42 32.13
CA ALA A 42 13.77 -3.28 33.30
C ALA A 42 12.29 -3.56 33.62
N GLY A 43 11.34 -3.13 32.75
CA GLY A 43 9.90 -3.31 32.92
C GLY A 43 9.25 -2.40 33.95
N ARG A 44 9.98 -1.46 34.58
CA ARG A 44 9.47 -0.54 35.60
C ARG A 44 8.74 0.63 34.95
N GLN A 45 7.59 1.00 35.53
CA GLN A 45 6.85 2.18 35.08
C GLN A 45 7.62 3.47 35.47
N ARG A 46 7.93 4.28 34.46
CA ARG A 46 8.55 5.60 34.64
C ARG A 46 7.62 6.69 34.12
N ARG A 47 7.62 7.80 34.84
CA ARG A 47 6.92 9.02 34.43
C ARG A 47 7.79 9.82 33.47
N GLN A 48 7.20 10.31 32.40
CA GLN A 48 7.82 11.24 31.45
C GLN A 48 6.92 12.47 31.29
N ASN A 49 7.42 13.64 31.58
CA ASN A 49 6.70 14.89 31.35
C ASN A 49 6.68 15.16 29.84
N ILE A 50 5.51 15.54 29.32
CA ILE A 50 5.28 15.72 27.88
C ILE A 50 4.91 17.17 27.53
N ALA A 51 4.26 17.91 28.43
CA ALA A 51 3.85 19.29 28.17
C ALA A 51 3.60 20.05 29.47
N SER A 52 3.57 21.39 29.39
CA SER A 52 3.19 22.29 30.49
C SER A 52 1.67 22.34 30.68
N CYS A 53 1.20 22.94 31.77
CA CYS A 53 -0.24 23.12 32.04
C CYS A 53 -0.96 23.99 30.99
N SER A 54 -0.23 24.84 30.26
CA SER A 54 -0.77 25.71 29.19
C SER A 54 -0.99 24.98 27.86
N ALA A 55 -0.58 23.72 27.75
CA ALA A 55 -0.74 22.96 26.52
C ALA A 55 -2.22 22.76 26.16
N THR A 56 -2.54 22.95 24.90
CA THR A 56 -3.87 22.73 24.35
C THR A 56 -4.16 21.24 24.15
N LEU A 57 -5.42 20.88 24.05
CA LEU A 57 -5.84 19.51 23.74
C LEU A 57 -5.25 19.00 22.41
N ALA A 58 -5.17 19.89 21.41
CA ALA A 58 -4.57 19.56 20.09
C ALA A 58 -3.09 19.22 20.21
N GLU A 59 -2.34 19.96 21.04
CA GLU A 59 -0.93 19.67 21.30
C GLU A 59 -0.73 18.34 22.02
N LEU A 60 -1.57 18.03 23.01
CA LEU A 60 -1.51 16.75 23.71
C LEU A 60 -1.79 15.58 22.77
N HIS A 61 -2.77 15.72 21.88
CA HIS A 61 -3.02 14.70 20.82
C HIS A 61 -1.84 14.56 19.89
N LYS A 62 -1.27 15.67 19.40
CA LYS A 62 -0.11 15.67 18.49
C LYS A 62 1.10 14.99 19.14
N ILE A 63 1.40 15.29 20.41
CA ILE A 63 2.51 14.65 21.14
C ILE A 63 2.29 13.15 21.26
N MET A 64 1.07 12.73 21.57
CA MET A 64 0.75 11.30 21.71
C MET A 64 0.76 10.56 20.36
N GLU A 65 0.36 11.22 19.29
CA GLU A 65 0.45 10.67 17.93
C GLU A 65 1.90 10.43 17.52
N VAL A 66 2.76 11.43 17.69
CA VAL A 66 4.20 11.30 17.42
C VAL A 66 4.81 10.17 18.27
N ARG A 67 4.43 10.09 19.55
CA ARG A 67 4.91 9.04 20.45
C ARG A 67 4.45 7.64 20.05
N ASN A 68 3.24 7.53 19.55
CA ASN A 68 2.68 6.26 19.05
C ASN A 68 3.15 5.93 17.62
N GLY A 69 4.10 6.69 17.08
CA GLY A 69 4.60 6.52 15.71
C GLY A 69 3.64 6.99 14.63
N ILE A 70 2.55 7.69 15.01
CA ILE A 70 1.59 8.26 14.06
C ILE A 70 2.05 9.67 13.71
N ASP A 71 2.87 9.78 12.69
CA ASP A 71 3.20 11.08 12.08
C ASP A 71 2.19 11.39 10.97
N ARG A 72 1.22 12.25 11.25
CA ARG A 72 0.17 12.64 10.29
C ARG A 72 0.72 13.33 9.04
N GLU A 73 1.93 13.86 9.10
CA GLU A 73 2.59 14.48 7.96
C GLU A 73 3.36 13.46 7.12
N SER A 74 3.54 12.22 7.60
CA SER A 74 4.33 11.19 6.93
C SER A 74 3.67 10.62 5.69
N LEU A 75 4.49 10.05 4.79
CA LEU A 75 3.99 9.30 3.63
C LEU A 75 3.17 8.08 4.06
N ASN A 76 3.58 7.38 5.13
CA ASN A 76 2.83 6.24 5.64
C ASN A 76 1.40 6.63 6.00
N HIS A 77 1.24 7.72 6.76
CA HIS A 77 -0.09 8.20 7.13
C HIS A 77 -0.93 8.57 5.89
N LEU A 78 -0.36 9.28 4.93
CA LEU A 78 -1.06 9.61 3.69
C LEU A 78 -1.51 8.36 2.92
N CYS A 79 -0.65 7.33 2.84
CA CYS A 79 -0.97 6.06 2.22
C CYS A 79 -2.09 5.31 2.96
N GLU A 80 -2.06 5.28 4.29
CA GLU A 80 -3.11 4.68 5.12
C GLU A 80 -4.46 5.34 4.89
N GLN A 81 -4.49 6.68 4.94
CA GLN A 81 -5.71 7.44 4.67
C GLN A 81 -6.25 7.19 3.27
N TYR A 82 -5.37 7.04 2.27
CA TYR A 82 -5.79 6.67 0.92
C TYR A 82 -6.37 5.26 0.87
N HIS A 83 -5.73 4.28 1.52
CA HIS A 83 -6.19 2.89 1.55
C HIS A 83 -7.53 2.74 2.31
N ASP A 84 -7.78 3.56 3.30
CA ASP A 84 -9.06 3.58 4.01
C ASP A 84 -10.19 4.26 3.24
N SER A 85 -9.85 5.01 2.20
CA SER A 85 -10.84 5.75 1.41
C SER A 85 -11.76 4.83 0.61
N ALA A 86 -12.99 5.29 0.38
CA ALA A 86 -13.96 4.60 -0.47
C ALA A 86 -13.45 4.45 -1.91
N ARG A 87 -12.57 5.34 -2.37
CA ARG A 87 -11.95 5.26 -3.70
C ARG A 87 -11.07 4.02 -3.83
N PHE A 88 -10.23 3.74 -2.84
CA PHE A 88 -9.38 2.55 -2.84
C PHE A 88 -10.20 1.26 -2.71
N LYS A 89 -11.18 1.25 -1.80
CA LYS A 89 -12.05 0.08 -1.56
C LYS A 89 -12.89 -0.34 -2.76
N ARG A 90 -13.15 0.59 -3.71
CA ARG A 90 -13.86 0.30 -4.97
C ARG A 90 -12.97 -0.27 -6.07
N LEU A 91 -11.65 -0.30 -5.89
CA LEU A 91 -10.74 -0.86 -6.88
C LEU A 91 -10.89 -2.39 -6.93
N ALA A 92 -10.56 -2.97 -8.09
CA ALA A 92 -10.50 -4.43 -8.23
C ALA A 92 -9.48 -5.02 -7.24
N PRO A 93 -9.75 -6.21 -6.62
CA PRO A 93 -8.86 -6.81 -5.62
C PRO A 93 -7.40 -6.89 -6.04
N LYS A 94 -7.14 -7.27 -7.31
CA LYS A 94 -5.77 -7.33 -7.85
C LYS A 94 -5.07 -5.97 -7.93
N THR A 95 -5.83 -4.90 -8.14
CA THR A 95 -5.29 -3.52 -8.12
C THR A 95 -4.98 -3.08 -6.69
N GLN A 96 -5.84 -3.42 -5.73
CA GLN A 96 -5.60 -3.14 -4.31
C GLN A 96 -4.32 -3.85 -3.83
N GLU A 97 -4.15 -5.14 -4.17
CA GLU A 97 -2.95 -5.92 -3.87
C GLU A 97 -1.68 -5.27 -4.45
N SER A 98 -1.73 -4.87 -5.73
CA SER A 98 -0.62 -4.21 -6.41
C SER A 98 -0.24 -2.87 -5.77
N TYR A 99 -1.22 -2.08 -5.32
CA TYR A 99 -0.97 -0.80 -4.65
C TYR A 99 -0.46 -0.99 -3.22
N THR A 100 -0.95 -1.99 -2.49
CA THR A 100 -0.42 -2.36 -1.18
C THR A 100 1.05 -2.76 -1.28
N TRP A 101 1.38 -3.59 -2.25
CA TRP A 101 2.77 -3.94 -2.53
C TRP A 101 3.63 -2.70 -2.85
N SER A 102 3.14 -1.78 -3.68
CA SER A 102 3.86 -0.55 -4.03
C SER A 102 4.09 0.35 -2.80
N ARG A 103 3.10 0.46 -1.91
CA ARG A 103 3.22 1.14 -0.62
C ARG A 103 4.35 0.55 0.21
N ASP A 104 4.35 -0.77 0.36
CA ASP A 104 5.30 -1.47 1.24
C ASP A 104 6.74 -1.37 0.72
N VAL A 105 6.93 -1.40 -0.60
CA VAL A 105 8.23 -1.16 -1.23
C VAL A 105 8.73 0.26 -0.96
N LEU A 106 7.88 1.26 -1.21
CA LEU A 106 8.24 2.67 -1.02
C LEU A 106 8.52 2.99 0.46
N ALA A 107 7.69 2.49 1.37
CA ALA A 107 7.81 2.77 2.80
C ALA A 107 9.17 2.34 3.36
N LYS A 108 9.76 1.26 2.84
CA LYS A 108 11.02 0.66 3.35
C LYS A 108 12.28 1.29 2.77
N ILE A 109 12.19 2.11 1.74
CA ILE A 109 13.38 2.70 1.10
C ILE A 109 14.12 3.60 2.09
N PRO A 110 15.41 3.36 2.36
CA PRO A 110 16.18 4.20 3.27
C PRO A 110 16.45 5.58 2.65
N THR A 111 16.25 6.62 3.43
CA THR A 111 16.63 7.99 3.06
C THR A 111 18.04 8.33 3.54
N LYS A 112 18.63 9.41 3.01
CA LYS A 112 19.94 9.92 3.49
C LYS A 112 19.94 10.32 4.97
N LEU A 113 18.77 10.54 5.55
CA LEU A 113 18.58 10.90 6.97
C LEU A 113 18.53 9.69 7.91
N GLY A 114 18.76 8.47 7.39
CA GLY A 114 18.69 7.21 8.16
C GLY A 114 17.28 6.75 8.51
N LYS A 115 16.24 7.53 8.15
CA LYS A 115 14.84 7.14 8.33
C LYS A 115 14.29 6.50 7.05
N PRO A 116 13.35 5.53 7.15
CA PRO A 116 12.67 5.00 5.99
C PRO A 116 11.80 6.08 5.31
N LEU A 117 11.63 5.96 3.98
CA LEU A 117 10.89 6.93 3.17
C LEU A 117 9.45 7.12 3.66
N GLY A 118 8.83 6.05 4.17
CA GLY A 118 7.49 6.09 4.73
C GLY A 118 7.31 7.07 5.91
N GLU A 119 8.37 7.33 6.66
CA GLU A 119 8.38 8.27 7.79
C GLU A 119 8.71 9.71 7.36
N LEU A 120 9.04 9.93 6.10
CA LEU A 120 9.34 11.28 5.61
C LEU A 120 8.04 12.08 5.46
N ALA A 121 8.05 13.32 5.96
CA ALA A 121 6.91 14.21 5.80
C ALA A 121 6.62 14.48 4.31
N VAL A 122 5.35 14.38 3.90
CA VAL A 122 4.94 14.48 2.48
C VAL A 122 5.34 15.81 1.84
N ARG A 123 5.41 16.89 2.63
CA ARG A 123 5.86 18.21 2.16
C ARG A 123 7.35 18.27 1.79
N LYS A 124 8.15 17.30 2.23
CA LYS A 124 9.59 17.21 1.90
C LYS A 124 9.84 16.46 0.59
N PHE A 125 8.80 15.92 -0.04
CA PHE A 125 8.91 15.28 -1.33
C PHE A 125 9.05 16.33 -2.42
N THR A 126 10.20 16.31 -3.10
CA THR A 126 10.48 17.12 -4.27
C THR A 126 10.52 16.25 -5.52
N PRO A 127 10.29 16.80 -6.73
CA PRO A 127 10.45 16.04 -7.96
C PRO A 127 11.81 15.35 -8.06
N ALA A 128 12.89 16.06 -7.74
CA ALA A 128 14.25 15.52 -7.76
C ALA A 128 14.46 14.36 -6.77
N LEU A 129 13.81 14.39 -5.60
CA LEU A 129 13.86 13.26 -4.66
C LEU A 129 13.13 12.04 -5.24
N ILE A 130 11.93 12.26 -5.78
CA ILE A 130 11.13 11.17 -6.35
C ILE A 130 11.86 10.56 -7.55
N GLN A 131 12.43 11.37 -8.46
CA GLN A 131 13.18 10.85 -9.60
C GLN A 131 14.31 9.91 -9.13
N ARG A 132 15.13 10.36 -8.17
CA ARG A 132 16.22 9.53 -7.60
C ARG A 132 15.74 8.22 -6.98
N ILE A 133 14.56 8.23 -6.34
CA ILE A 133 13.99 7.02 -5.76
C ILE A 133 13.57 6.04 -6.87
N ILE A 134 12.93 6.56 -7.92
CA ILE A 134 12.47 5.75 -9.05
C ILE A 134 13.65 5.19 -9.83
N ASP A 135 14.69 6.00 -10.08
CA ASP A 135 15.92 5.57 -10.74
C ASP A 135 16.59 4.46 -9.95
N ARG A 136 16.74 4.62 -8.64
CA ARG A 136 17.32 3.59 -7.77
C ARG A 136 16.55 2.25 -7.84
N ILE A 137 15.21 2.28 -7.81
CA ILE A 137 14.40 1.05 -7.94
C ILE A 137 14.61 0.41 -9.33
N ALA A 138 14.77 1.23 -10.37
CA ALA A 138 15.02 0.76 -11.72
C ALA A 138 16.41 0.13 -11.89
N ASP A 139 17.45 0.75 -11.30
CA ASP A 139 18.85 0.30 -11.33
C ASP A 139 19.04 -1.04 -10.59
N GLU A 140 18.23 -1.33 -9.58
CA GLU A 140 18.17 -2.64 -8.93
C GLU A 140 17.64 -3.76 -9.87
N GLY A 141 17.51 -3.48 -11.18
CA GLY A 141 17.11 -4.42 -12.23
C GLY A 141 15.59 -4.63 -12.35
N THR A 142 14.80 -3.72 -11.82
CA THR A 142 13.33 -3.84 -11.82
C THR A 142 12.61 -2.59 -12.36
N PRO A 143 12.83 -2.18 -13.65
CA PRO A 143 12.16 -1.00 -14.23
C PRO A 143 10.64 -1.05 -14.14
N SER A 144 10.05 -2.24 -14.29
CA SER A 144 8.61 -2.46 -14.17
C SER A 144 8.10 -2.14 -12.76
N LYS A 145 8.84 -2.54 -11.71
CA LYS A 145 8.51 -2.21 -10.32
C LYS A 145 8.60 -0.72 -10.06
N ALA A 146 9.64 -0.06 -10.59
CA ALA A 146 9.81 1.39 -10.50
C ALA A 146 8.64 2.14 -11.15
N ALA A 147 8.21 1.71 -12.35
CA ALA A 147 7.04 2.28 -13.03
C ALA A 147 5.74 2.09 -12.23
N HIS A 148 5.56 0.93 -11.58
CA HIS A 148 4.42 0.69 -10.69
C HIS A 148 4.45 1.57 -9.45
N ALA A 149 5.60 1.70 -8.80
CA ALA A 149 5.79 2.55 -7.63
C ALA A 149 5.51 4.03 -7.96
N LEU A 150 6.00 4.51 -9.11
CA LEU A 150 5.73 5.87 -9.58
C LEU A 150 4.24 6.11 -9.84
N ARG A 151 3.55 5.16 -10.48
CA ARG A 151 2.11 5.25 -10.72
C ARG A 151 1.33 5.36 -9.41
N TYR A 152 1.70 4.55 -8.42
CA TYR A 152 1.10 4.60 -7.10
C TYR A 152 1.37 5.94 -6.40
N LEU A 153 2.62 6.43 -6.40
CA LEU A 153 2.96 7.74 -5.82
C LEU A 153 2.17 8.87 -6.47
N ARG A 154 2.09 8.92 -7.80
CA ARG A 154 1.29 9.93 -8.52
C ARG A 154 -0.16 9.94 -8.05
N LEU A 155 -0.73 8.77 -7.87
CA LEU A 155 -2.12 8.61 -7.45
C LEU A 155 -2.33 9.06 -6.00
N VAL A 156 -1.49 8.62 -5.06
CA VAL A 156 -1.59 8.95 -3.63
C VAL A 156 -1.34 10.44 -3.40
N MET A 157 -0.28 11.00 -4.02
CA MET A 157 0.03 12.43 -3.92
C MET A 157 -1.09 13.31 -4.52
N GLN A 158 -1.69 12.87 -5.64
CA GLN A 158 -2.84 13.57 -6.22
C GLN A 158 -4.06 13.52 -5.30
N TRP A 159 -4.31 12.37 -4.68
CA TRP A 159 -5.37 12.22 -3.70
C TRP A 159 -5.13 13.10 -2.47
N GLY A 160 -3.88 13.17 -2.00
CA GLY A 160 -3.45 14.03 -0.90
C GLY A 160 -3.59 15.52 -1.21
N ARG A 161 -3.20 15.95 -2.43
CA ARG A 161 -3.39 17.33 -2.90
C ARG A 161 -4.86 17.73 -2.84
N ASN A 162 -5.74 16.89 -3.33
CA ASN A 162 -7.18 17.16 -3.35
C ASN A 162 -7.82 17.24 -1.95
N ARG A 163 -7.07 16.91 -0.89
CA ARG A 163 -7.49 16.93 0.52
C ARG A 163 -6.66 17.87 1.40
N GLY A 164 -5.83 18.69 0.79
CA GLY A 164 -5.03 19.68 1.51
C GLY A 164 -3.79 19.17 2.26
N TYR A 165 -3.38 17.90 2.04
CA TYR A 165 -2.11 17.38 2.57
C TYR A 165 -0.90 18.00 1.84
N LEU A 166 -1.08 18.40 0.59
CA LEU A 166 -0.06 18.94 -0.32
C LEU A 166 -0.64 20.07 -1.14
N ASP A 167 0.16 21.08 -1.44
CA ASP A 167 -0.21 22.20 -2.33
C ASP A 167 -0.14 21.76 -3.80
N SER A 168 0.83 20.89 -4.14
CA SER A 168 1.04 20.37 -5.48
C SER A 168 1.42 18.89 -5.43
N ASN A 169 1.31 18.20 -6.57
CA ASN A 169 1.74 16.81 -6.67
C ASN A 169 3.18 16.72 -7.20
N PRO A 170 4.18 16.46 -6.34
CA PRO A 170 5.59 16.42 -6.73
C PRO A 170 5.95 15.20 -7.60
N ALA A 171 5.07 14.22 -7.73
CA ALA A 171 5.29 13.06 -8.59
C ALA A 171 4.85 13.28 -10.04
N MET A 172 4.25 14.43 -10.36
CA MET A 172 3.92 14.80 -11.75
C MET A 172 5.20 15.23 -12.50
N GLY A 173 5.27 14.86 -13.77
CA GLY A 173 6.44 15.20 -14.61
C GLY A 173 7.68 14.31 -14.40
N ILE A 174 7.65 13.35 -13.46
CA ILE A 174 8.74 12.39 -13.25
C ILE A 174 8.81 11.42 -14.43
N GLU A 175 10.02 11.14 -14.92
CA GLU A 175 10.23 10.18 -16.01
C GLU A 175 10.00 8.75 -15.50
N ALA A 176 9.16 8.02 -16.23
CA ALA A 176 8.91 6.62 -15.92
C ALA A 176 9.97 5.76 -16.62
N PRO A 177 10.63 4.83 -15.92
CA PRO A 177 11.56 3.94 -16.55
C PRO A 177 10.85 3.04 -17.56
N VAL A 178 11.44 2.91 -18.74
CA VAL A 178 10.89 2.13 -19.86
C VAL A 178 11.56 0.75 -19.89
N GLU A 179 10.75 -0.27 -19.66
CA GLU A 179 11.19 -1.65 -19.86
C GLU A 179 10.99 -2.04 -21.33
N ARG A 180 12.07 -2.23 -22.07
CA ARG A 180 12.01 -2.77 -23.43
C ARG A 180 11.81 -4.27 -23.38
N LYS A 181 10.56 -4.71 -23.23
CA LYS A 181 10.22 -6.14 -23.35
C LYS A 181 10.26 -6.55 -24.81
N GLN A 182 11.24 -7.37 -25.16
CA GLN A 182 11.21 -8.07 -26.44
C GLN A 182 10.17 -9.21 -26.32
N ARG A 183 8.94 -8.92 -26.67
CA ARG A 183 7.89 -9.95 -26.76
C ARG A 183 8.09 -10.71 -28.06
N ARG A 184 8.71 -11.88 -27.98
CA ARG A 184 8.71 -12.83 -29.07
C ARG A 184 7.48 -13.73 -28.90
N LEU A 185 6.56 -13.66 -29.86
CA LEU A 185 5.46 -14.60 -29.91
C LEU A 185 6.02 -15.95 -30.38
N PRO A 186 5.65 -17.07 -29.77
CA PRO A 186 6.04 -18.38 -30.26
C PRO A 186 5.48 -18.61 -31.67
N SER A 187 6.24 -19.30 -32.52
CA SER A 187 5.71 -19.77 -33.81
C SER A 187 4.58 -20.78 -33.59
N HIS A 188 3.79 -21.05 -34.63
CA HIS A 188 2.73 -22.06 -34.56
C HIS A 188 3.26 -23.41 -34.06
N ASP A 189 4.35 -23.91 -34.64
CA ASP A 189 4.95 -25.20 -34.28
C ASP A 189 5.45 -25.24 -32.84
N VAL A 190 6.01 -24.14 -32.35
CA VAL A 190 6.42 -24.02 -30.93
C VAL A 190 5.20 -24.05 -30.03
N MET A 191 4.11 -23.37 -30.41
CA MET A 191 2.88 -23.35 -29.63
C MET A 191 2.23 -24.74 -29.60
N GLN A 192 2.16 -25.44 -30.71
CA GLN A 192 1.63 -26.82 -30.77
C GLN A 192 2.44 -27.78 -29.91
N ARG A 193 3.77 -27.69 -29.93
CA ARG A 193 4.64 -28.47 -29.04
C ARG A 193 4.39 -28.19 -27.56
N LEU A 194 4.20 -26.91 -27.20
CA LEU A 194 3.88 -26.52 -25.81
C LEU A 194 2.54 -27.08 -25.35
N ILE A 195 1.50 -27.02 -26.21
CA ILE A 195 0.19 -27.59 -25.93
C ILE A 195 0.28 -29.11 -25.77
N GLY A 196 0.99 -29.79 -26.67
CA GLY A 196 1.26 -31.22 -26.59
C GLY A 196 1.94 -31.62 -25.30
N ARG A 197 2.98 -30.87 -24.92
CA ARG A 197 3.70 -31.12 -23.66
C ARG A 197 2.82 -30.86 -22.42
N ALA A 198 1.97 -29.83 -22.44
CA ALA A 198 1.02 -29.57 -21.35
C ALA A 198 0.00 -30.72 -21.24
N ARG A 199 -0.41 -31.35 -22.36
CA ARG A 199 -1.33 -32.50 -22.40
C ARG A 199 -0.69 -33.73 -21.77
N GLU A 200 0.59 -34.02 -22.09
CA GLU A 200 1.34 -35.14 -21.50
C GLU A 200 1.52 -34.94 -19.98
N LEU A 201 1.96 -33.77 -19.55
CA LEU A 201 2.17 -33.46 -18.15
C LEU A 201 0.87 -33.41 -17.33
N GLY A 202 -0.25 -33.09 -17.98
CA GLY A 202 -1.58 -33.13 -17.39
C GLY A 202 -2.10 -34.54 -17.07
N GLN A 203 -1.48 -35.61 -17.66
CA GLN A 203 -1.77 -37.00 -17.34
C GLN A 203 -1.04 -37.50 -16.10
N LEU A 204 -0.05 -36.76 -15.62
CA LEU A 204 0.70 -37.13 -14.41
C LEU A 204 -0.19 -36.99 -13.17
N LYS A 205 0.03 -37.87 -12.19
CA LYS A 205 -0.69 -37.80 -10.91
C LYS A 205 -0.38 -36.49 -10.20
N ARG A 206 -1.39 -35.86 -9.59
CA ARG A 206 -1.25 -34.66 -8.79
C ARG A 206 -0.19 -34.87 -7.68
N GLY A 207 0.84 -33.99 -7.65
CA GLY A 207 1.97 -34.08 -6.72
C GLY A 207 3.23 -34.73 -7.31
N GLN A 208 3.19 -35.32 -8.50
CA GLN A 208 4.40 -35.71 -9.22
C GLN A 208 5.14 -34.46 -9.71
N LYS A 209 6.47 -34.60 -9.83
CA LYS A 209 7.32 -33.54 -10.39
C LYS A 209 6.83 -33.18 -11.81
N ASP A 210 6.74 -31.89 -12.09
CA ASP A 210 6.31 -31.31 -13.36
C ASP A 210 4.83 -31.56 -13.73
N ALA A 211 4.01 -32.17 -12.86
CA ALA A 211 2.60 -32.33 -13.10
C ALA A 211 1.88 -30.97 -13.21
N VAL A 212 1.07 -30.80 -14.25
CA VAL A 212 0.24 -29.61 -14.47
C VAL A 212 -1.24 -29.96 -14.39
N PRO A 213 -2.14 -28.98 -14.20
CA PRO A 213 -3.58 -29.26 -14.23
C PRO A 213 -4.01 -29.90 -15.58
N PRO A 214 -4.81 -30.97 -15.61
CA PRO A 214 -5.21 -31.67 -16.84
C PRO A 214 -5.86 -30.75 -17.89
N HIS A 215 -6.57 -29.72 -17.44
CA HIS A 215 -7.26 -28.76 -18.29
C HIS A 215 -6.34 -27.69 -18.91
N LEU A 216 -5.07 -27.60 -18.51
CA LEU A 216 -4.16 -26.53 -18.97
C LEU A 216 -3.99 -26.54 -20.49
N SER A 217 -3.84 -27.72 -21.10
CA SER A 217 -3.70 -27.85 -22.56
C SER A 217 -4.91 -27.29 -23.32
N TYR A 218 -6.11 -27.53 -22.84
CA TYR A 218 -7.35 -27.01 -23.44
C TYR A 218 -7.47 -25.50 -23.28
N VAL A 219 -7.11 -24.98 -22.12
CA VAL A 219 -7.06 -23.52 -21.88
C VAL A 219 -6.07 -22.85 -22.83
N MET A 220 -4.87 -23.45 -23.04
CA MET A 220 -3.88 -22.92 -23.96
C MET A 220 -4.36 -22.97 -25.41
N GLU A 221 -5.01 -24.03 -25.83
CA GLU A 221 -5.53 -24.22 -27.18
C GLU A 221 -6.66 -23.21 -27.50
N LEU A 222 -7.64 -23.06 -26.60
CA LEU A 222 -8.70 -22.06 -26.74
C LEU A 222 -8.15 -20.63 -26.75
N ALA A 223 -7.20 -20.32 -25.84
CA ALA A 223 -6.57 -19.01 -25.81
C ALA A 223 -5.85 -18.70 -27.13
N TYR A 224 -5.18 -19.68 -27.72
CA TYR A 224 -4.42 -19.53 -28.95
C TYR A 224 -5.34 -19.39 -30.18
N LEU A 225 -6.29 -20.32 -30.35
CA LEU A 225 -7.18 -20.38 -31.50
C LEU A 225 -8.16 -19.18 -31.51
N CYS A 226 -8.76 -18.87 -30.37
CA CYS A 226 -9.75 -17.79 -30.25
C CYS A 226 -9.13 -16.44 -29.91
N ARG A 227 -7.80 -16.33 -29.78
CA ARG A 227 -7.07 -15.10 -29.40
C ARG A 227 -7.60 -14.49 -28.10
N LEU A 228 -7.96 -15.34 -27.14
CA LEU A 228 -8.48 -14.96 -25.84
C LEU A 228 -7.34 -14.70 -24.84
N ARG A 229 -7.59 -13.79 -23.90
CA ARG A 229 -6.73 -13.67 -22.73
C ARG A 229 -6.96 -14.84 -21.78
N GLY A 230 -5.94 -15.27 -21.02
CA GLY A 230 -6.08 -16.37 -20.09
C GLY A 230 -7.27 -16.23 -19.14
N ILE A 231 -7.55 -15.02 -18.64
CA ILE A 231 -8.72 -14.77 -17.77
C ILE A 231 -10.05 -14.95 -18.50
N GLU A 232 -10.11 -14.64 -19.79
CA GLU A 232 -11.32 -14.81 -20.60
C GLU A 232 -11.62 -16.30 -20.79
N VAL A 233 -10.58 -17.12 -21.02
CA VAL A 233 -10.73 -18.57 -21.17
C VAL A 233 -11.17 -19.25 -19.87
N VAL A 234 -10.53 -18.93 -18.75
CA VAL A 234 -10.84 -19.59 -17.46
C VAL A 234 -12.18 -19.16 -16.86
N THR A 235 -12.81 -18.14 -17.42
CA THR A 235 -14.16 -17.71 -17.03
C THR A 235 -15.26 -18.20 -17.99
N LEU A 236 -14.90 -18.98 -19.03
CA LEU A 236 -15.89 -19.62 -19.90
C LEU A 236 -16.64 -20.71 -19.12
N THR A 237 -17.93 -20.80 -19.42
CA THR A 237 -18.84 -21.81 -18.90
C THR A 237 -19.63 -22.44 -20.08
N ASP A 238 -20.37 -23.50 -19.86
CA ASP A 238 -21.20 -24.13 -20.89
C ASP A 238 -22.21 -23.16 -21.51
N ALA A 239 -22.65 -22.15 -20.76
CA ALA A 239 -23.52 -21.09 -21.27
C ALA A 239 -22.84 -20.18 -22.35
N ASN A 240 -21.53 -20.28 -22.51
CA ASN A 240 -20.78 -19.57 -23.54
C ASN A 240 -20.61 -20.36 -24.84
N GLU A 241 -21.02 -21.65 -24.86
CA GLU A 241 -20.97 -22.49 -26.03
C GLU A 241 -22.14 -22.15 -26.97
N LEU A 242 -21.83 -21.98 -28.26
CA LEU A 242 -22.79 -21.79 -29.35
C LEU A 242 -22.59 -22.91 -30.37
N ALA A 243 -23.58 -23.15 -31.18
CA ALA A 243 -23.52 -24.19 -32.21
C ALA A 243 -22.35 -24.01 -33.21
N ASP A 244 -21.95 -22.77 -33.44
CA ASP A 244 -20.92 -22.38 -34.40
C ASP A 244 -19.71 -21.63 -33.76
N GLY A 245 -19.64 -21.56 -32.43
CA GLY A 245 -18.54 -20.84 -31.78
C GLY A 245 -18.64 -20.68 -30.26
N VAL A 246 -17.89 -19.74 -29.76
CA VAL A 246 -17.86 -19.42 -28.33
C VAL A 246 -18.16 -17.93 -28.08
N LEU A 247 -19.19 -17.67 -27.29
CA LEU A 247 -19.56 -16.33 -26.86
C LEU A 247 -18.55 -15.81 -25.83
N THR A 248 -17.83 -14.74 -26.15
CA THR A 248 -16.85 -14.15 -25.22
C THR A 248 -17.24 -12.73 -24.83
N ASN A 249 -17.31 -12.47 -23.54
CA ASN A 249 -17.45 -11.10 -23.02
C ASN A 249 -16.07 -10.48 -22.90
N ARG A 250 -15.61 -9.77 -23.94
CA ARG A 250 -14.40 -8.96 -23.85
C ARG A 250 -14.66 -7.78 -22.92
N ARG A 251 -14.25 -7.90 -21.68
CA ARG A 251 -14.17 -6.74 -20.78
C ARG A 251 -13.06 -5.83 -21.30
N LYS A 252 -13.42 -4.69 -21.88
CA LYS A 252 -12.48 -3.57 -22.04
C LYS A 252 -12.04 -3.19 -20.65
N GLY A 253 -10.74 -3.41 -20.32
CA GLY A 253 -10.12 -2.85 -19.13
C GLY A 253 -9.82 -1.37 -19.33
#